data_44cbbc732ec3db1fb2f6269ed9cdb839
#
_entry.id   44cbbc732ec3db1fb2f6269ed9cdb839
#
_cell.length_a   1.000
_cell.length_b   1.000
_cell.length_c   1.000
_cell.angle_alpha   90.00
_cell.angle_beta   90.00
_cell.angle_gamma   90.00
#
_symmetry.space_group_name_H-M   'P 1'
#
loop_
_entity.id
_entity.type
_entity.pdbx_description
1 polymer ?
#
loop_
_entity_poly.entity_id
_entity_poly.type
_entity_poly.pdbx_seq_one_letter_code
_entity_poly.pdbx_strand_id
1 'polypeptide(L)' 'MNLESQEIRNKILKQTDLYEVLPFGKTKINQLIKSRELPLVKMGNDYITTFNVLEEWIEKHAGEEIYY' A
#
# COMPACT_ATOMS: atom_id res chain seq x y z
N MET A 1 -7.07 13.68 -18.44
CA MET A 1 -6.33 13.13 -17.33
C MET A 1 -5.83 14.26 -16.43
N ASN A 2 -5.89 14.08 -15.18
CA ASN A 2 -5.45 15.11 -14.27
C ASN A 2 -4.03 14.85 -13.74
N LEU A 3 -3.37 15.91 -13.33
CA LEU A 3 -2.01 15.84 -12.80
C LEU A 3 -1.97 15.15 -11.43
N GLU A 4 -3.08 15.18 -10.71
CA GLU A 4 -3.15 14.58 -9.39
C GLU A 4 -2.90 13.09 -9.42
N SER A 5 -3.40 12.40 -10.43
CA SER A 5 -3.17 10.96 -10.57
C SER A 5 -1.71 10.64 -10.74
N GLN A 6 -0.99 11.46 -11.51
CA GLN A 6 0.44 11.26 -11.70
C GLN A 6 1.21 11.57 -10.44
N GLU A 7 0.81 12.61 -9.71
CA GLU A 7 1.45 12.97 -8.46
C GLU A 7 1.30 11.86 -7.43
N ILE A 8 0.11 11.26 -7.34
CA ILE A 8 -0.13 10.15 -6.42
C ILE A 8 0.78 8.97 -6.76
N ARG A 9 0.91 8.65 -8.04
CA ARG A 9 1.71 7.51 -8.49
C ARG A 9 3.18 7.66 -8.17
N ASN A 10 3.68 8.89 -8.19
CA ASN A 10 5.08 9.17 -7.93
C ASN A 10 5.36 9.55 -6.49
N LYS A 11 4.32 9.67 -5.68
CA LYS A 11 4.45 10.10 -4.30
C LYS A 11 4.86 8.93 -3.41
N ILE A 12 5.71 9.23 -2.44
CA ILE A 12 5.99 8.28 -1.37
C ILE A 12 4.81 8.30 -0.42
N LEU A 13 4.28 7.11 -0.14
CA LEU A 13 3.11 6.95 0.73
C LEU A 13 3.55 6.47 2.10
N LYS A 14 2.95 7.04 3.12
CA LYS A 14 3.15 6.59 4.50
C LYS A 14 1.90 5.82 4.96
N GLN A 15 1.96 5.28 6.15
CA GLN A 15 0.87 4.43 6.65
C GLN A 15 -0.49 5.11 6.61
N THR A 16 -0.56 6.39 6.99
CA THR A 16 -1.83 7.12 6.96
C THR A 16 -2.37 7.30 5.55
N ASP A 17 -1.49 7.38 4.56
CA ASP A 17 -1.93 7.47 3.16
C ASP A 17 -2.57 6.16 2.71
N LEU A 18 -2.12 5.03 3.25
CA LEU A 18 -2.68 3.73 2.89
C LEU A 18 -4.16 3.62 3.24
N TYR A 19 -4.57 4.27 4.31
CA TYR A 19 -5.98 4.27 4.71
C TYR A 19 -6.87 4.97 3.68
N GLU A 20 -6.28 5.82 2.86
CA GLU A 20 -7.01 6.54 1.82
C GLU A 20 -6.93 5.86 0.46
N VAL A 21 -5.76 5.29 0.12
CA VAL A 21 -5.57 4.71 -1.22
C VAL A 21 -6.04 3.28 -1.34
N LEU A 22 -6.04 2.52 -0.25
CA LEU A 22 -6.50 1.14 -0.27
C LEU A 22 -7.99 1.08 0.11
N PRO A 23 -8.77 0.24 -0.57
CA PRO A 23 -10.23 0.16 -0.34
C PRO A 23 -10.57 -0.72 0.87
N PHE A 24 -9.82 -0.58 1.96
CA PHE A 24 -10.00 -1.39 3.15
C PHE A 24 -10.05 -0.51 4.39
N GLY A 25 -10.66 -1.03 5.45
CA GLY A 25 -10.67 -0.33 6.73
C GLY A 25 -9.31 -0.39 7.40
N LYS A 26 -9.13 0.46 8.40
CA LYS A 26 -7.87 0.56 9.14
C LYS A 26 -7.46 -0.76 9.77
N THR A 27 -8.41 -1.50 10.30
CA THR A 27 -8.12 -2.77 10.96
C THR A 27 -7.48 -3.76 10.00
N LYS A 28 -8.05 -3.90 8.81
CA LYS A 28 -7.51 -4.81 7.81
C LYS A 28 -6.14 -4.36 7.34
N ILE A 29 -5.97 -3.07 7.10
CA ILE A 29 -4.68 -2.52 6.67
C ILE A 29 -3.62 -2.76 7.73
N ASN A 30 -3.95 -2.51 8.99
CA ASN A 30 -3.00 -2.74 10.08
C ASN A 30 -2.61 -4.21 10.22
N GLN A 31 -3.57 -5.11 10.00
CA GLN A 31 -3.28 -6.54 10.00
C GLN A 31 -2.37 -6.94 8.86
N LEU A 32 -2.58 -6.37 7.67
CA LEU A 32 -1.71 -6.62 6.52
C LEU A 32 -0.29 -6.11 6.77
N ILE A 33 -0.17 -4.97 7.42
CA ILE A 33 1.13 -4.42 7.78
C ILE A 33 1.85 -5.34 8.76
N LYS A 34 1.15 -5.79 9.80
CA LYS A 34 1.74 -6.67 10.81
C LYS A 34 2.17 -8.01 10.23
N SER A 35 1.40 -8.55 9.29
CA SER A 35 1.72 -9.83 8.67
C SER A 35 2.81 -9.71 7.63
N ARG A 36 3.23 -8.49 7.31
CA ARG A 36 4.25 -8.19 6.30
C ARG A 36 3.84 -8.63 4.89
N GLU A 37 2.54 -8.66 4.64
CA GLU A 37 2.03 -9.00 3.31
C GLU A 37 2.11 -7.84 2.32
N LEU A 38 2.10 -6.60 2.83
CA LEU A 38 2.23 -5.43 1.95
C LEU A 38 3.69 -5.11 1.67
N PRO A 39 3.99 -4.62 0.45
CA PRO A 39 5.38 -4.30 0.07
C PRO A 39 5.81 -2.96 0.65
N LEU A 40 6.07 -2.93 1.94
CA LEU A 40 6.44 -1.73 2.66
C LEU A 40 7.89 -1.78 3.09
N VAL A 41 8.51 -0.60 3.15
CA VAL A 41 9.83 -0.45 3.77
C VAL A 41 9.60 0.11 5.17
N LYS A 42 10.13 -0.58 6.17
CA LYS A 42 10.05 -0.12 7.55
C LYS A 42 11.30 0.69 7.87
N MET A 43 11.10 1.94 8.26
CA MET A 43 12.19 2.83 8.66
C MET A 43 11.89 3.35 10.06
N GLY A 44 12.56 2.77 11.06
CA GLY A 44 12.24 3.04 12.44
C GLY A 44 10.82 2.58 12.75
N ASN A 45 9.95 3.49 13.14
CA ASN A 45 8.56 3.20 13.40
C ASN A 45 7.65 3.53 12.21
N ASP A 46 8.24 3.97 11.11
CA ASP A 46 7.47 4.40 9.95
C ASP A 46 7.47 3.32 8.88
N TYR A 47 6.36 3.26 8.14
CA TYR A 47 6.23 2.39 6.97
C TYR A 47 5.99 3.26 5.75
N ILE A 48 6.76 3.02 4.70
CA ILE A 48 6.62 3.77 3.45
C ILE A 48 6.55 2.83 2.26
N THR A 49 5.92 3.29 1.21
CA THR A 49 5.85 2.60 -0.07
C THR A 49 5.53 3.63 -1.15
N THR A 50 5.27 3.17 -2.36
CA THR A 50 4.78 4.04 -3.44
C THR A 50 3.55 3.38 -4.06
N PHE A 51 2.75 4.19 -4.74
CA PHE A 51 1.58 3.69 -5.45
C PHE A 51 1.99 2.66 -6.51
N ASN A 52 3.08 2.91 -7.21
CA ASN A 52 3.57 2.00 -8.23
C ASN A 52 3.93 0.63 -7.66
N VAL A 53 4.57 0.62 -6.49
CA VAL A 53 4.92 -0.63 -5.83
C VAL A 53 3.67 -1.39 -5.43
N LEU A 54 2.65 -0.69 -4.93
CA LEU A 54 1.38 -1.31 -4.58
C LEU A 54 0.69 -1.91 -5.80
N GLU A 55 0.71 -1.19 -6.93
CA GLU A 55 0.13 -1.70 -8.16
C GLU A 55 0.81 -2.98 -8.63
N GLU A 56 2.14 -2.99 -8.61
CA GLU A 56 2.89 -4.18 -8.99
C GLU A 56 2.59 -5.37 -8.08
N TRP A 57 2.49 -5.09 -6.78
CA TRP A 57 2.17 -6.12 -5.80
C TRP A 57 0.79 -6.73 -6.07
N ILE A 58 -0.18 -5.88 -6.38
CA ILE A 58 -1.53 -6.34 -6.70
C ILE A 58 -1.51 -7.20 -7.96
N GLU A 59 -0.79 -6.77 -8.99
CA GLU A 59 -0.68 -7.51 -10.23
C GLU A 59 -0.04 -8.88 -10.03
N LYS A 60 1.00 -8.94 -9.22
CA LYS A 60 1.69 -10.21 -8.93
C LYS A 60 0.80 -11.20 -8.20
N HIS A 61 -0.13 -10.71 -7.41
CA HIS A 61 -1.01 -11.55 -6.60
C HIS A 61 -2.40 -11.70 -7.20
N ALA A 62 -2.58 -11.31 -8.47
CA ALA A 62 -3.87 -11.45 -9.13
C ALA A 62 -4.28 -12.92 -9.17
N GLY A 63 -5.48 -13.21 -8.70
CA GLY A 63 -6.00 -14.57 -8.65
C GLY A 63 -5.61 -15.34 -7.40
N GLU A 64 -4.78 -14.76 -6.55
CA GLU A 64 -4.38 -15.40 -5.29
C GLU A 64 -5.19 -14.89 -4.12
N GLU A 65 -5.26 -15.71 -3.08
CA GLU A 65 -5.87 -15.32 -1.84
C GLU A 65 -4.76 -15.07 -0.82
N ILE A 66 -4.82 -13.93 -0.14
CA ILE A 66 -3.82 -13.56 0.86
C ILE A 66 -4.41 -13.73 2.24
N TYR A 67 -3.70 -14.47 3.08
CA TYR A 67 -4.07 -14.73 4.47
C TYR A 67 -3.25 -13.81 5.37
N TYR A 68 -3.93 -13.17 6.30
CA TYR A 68 -3.28 -12.21 7.20
C TYR A 68 -3.78 -12.34 8.63
#